data_d51ed3792e3e46804c605404b602e529
#
_entry.id   d51ed3792e3e46804c605404b602e529
#
_cell.length_a   1.000
_cell.length_b   1.000
_cell.length_c   1.000
_cell.angle_alpha   90.00
_cell.angle_beta   90.00
_cell.angle_gamma   90.00
#
_symmetry.space_group_name_H-M   'P 1'
#
loop_
_entity.id
_entity.type
_entity.pdbx_description
1 polymer ?
#
loop_
_entity_poly.entity_id
_entity_poly.type
_entity_poly.pdbx_seq_one_letter_code
_entity_poly.pdbx_strand_id
1 'polypeptide(L)'
;MNVMALCAGVGGLELGLKLVLPASRVVCYVENDSYCQRVLMARIRDGWLDDAPIWDDLKTFDGRLWRGCVDIISSGFPCQPASVAGRRAGVRDLRWLWPDVARIIRDVGPEYCFLENVPGILDNELFGAVLGELASMGYDAQWGVFSAATSGAPHIRE
;
A
#
# COMPACT_ATOMS: atom_id res chain seq x y z
N MET A 1 -14.53 7.90 -5.59
CA MET A 1 -13.24 8.21 -4.96
C MET A 1 -12.12 7.69 -5.83
N ASN A 2 -11.11 8.50 -6.09
CA ASN A 2 -9.92 8.13 -6.86
C ASN A 2 -8.89 7.48 -5.92
N VAL A 3 -8.42 6.30 -6.29
CA VAL A 3 -7.46 5.50 -5.51
C VAL A 3 -6.11 5.49 -6.23
N MET A 4 -5.02 5.72 -5.51
CA MET A 4 -3.66 5.47 -5.96
C MET A 4 -3.10 4.26 -5.22
N ALA A 5 -2.68 3.24 -5.95
CA ALA A 5 -2.17 2.00 -5.39
C ALA A 5 -0.63 2.00 -5.38
N LEU A 6 -0.02 2.05 -4.21
CA LEU A 6 1.43 1.98 -4.04
C LEU A 6 1.83 0.57 -3.59
N CYS A 7 2.89 0.02 -4.17
CA CYS A 7 3.28 -1.38 -3.97
C CYS A 7 2.07 -2.30 -4.24
N ALA A 8 1.44 -2.10 -5.39
CA ALA A 8 0.12 -2.66 -5.71
C ALA A 8 0.10 -4.20 -5.76
N GLY A 9 1.28 -4.85 -5.91
CA GLY A 9 1.36 -6.29 -6.06
C GLY A 9 0.50 -6.77 -7.22
N VAL A 10 -0.43 -7.66 -6.95
CA VAL A 10 -1.38 -8.19 -7.94
C VAL A 10 -2.76 -7.52 -7.90
N GLY A 11 -2.92 -6.41 -7.17
CA GLY A 11 -4.16 -5.64 -7.08
C GLY A 11 -5.16 -6.15 -6.04
N GLY A 12 -4.70 -6.89 -5.03
CA GLY A 12 -5.60 -7.50 -4.03
C GLY A 12 -6.29 -6.47 -3.12
N LEU A 13 -5.56 -5.44 -2.66
CA LEU A 13 -6.12 -4.37 -1.83
C LEU A 13 -7.19 -3.58 -2.59
N GLU A 14 -6.94 -3.27 -3.86
CA GLU A 14 -7.82 -2.50 -4.73
C GLU A 14 -9.12 -3.27 -5.02
N LEU A 15 -9.03 -4.58 -5.24
CA LEU A 15 -10.21 -5.44 -5.35
C LEU A 15 -11.02 -5.45 -4.06
N GLY A 16 -10.35 -5.53 -2.90
CA GLY A 16 -11.00 -5.44 -1.59
C GLY A 16 -11.70 -4.10 -1.37
N LEU A 17 -11.02 -2.99 -1.70
CA LEU A 17 -11.61 -1.65 -1.63
C LEU A 17 -12.85 -1.53 -2.52
N LYS A 18 -12.81 -2.08 -3.72
CA LYS A 18 -13.94 -2.03 -4.66
C LYS A 18 -15.18 -2.78 -4.17
N LEU A 19 -15.00 -3.83 -3.33
CA LEU A 19 -16.13 -4.54 -2.72
C LEU A 19 -16.89 -3.68 -1.69
N VAL A 20 -16.19 -2.83 -0.95
CA VAL A 20 -16.79 -1.96 0.09
C VAL A 20 -17.07 -0.55 -0.41
N LEU A 21 -16.37 -0.10 -1.43
CA LEU A 21 -16.51 1.20 -2.09
C LEU A 21 -16.70 1.01 -3.61
N PRO A 22 -17.86 0.51 -4.08
CA PRO A 22 -18.06 0.14 -5.49
C PRO A 22 -17.86 1.31 -6.48
N ALA A 23 -18.03 2.55 -6.03
CA ALA A 23 -17.80 3.76 -6.81
C ALA A 23 -16.33 4.24 -6.78
N SER A 24 -15.43 3.53 -6.11
CA SER A 24 -14.01 3.84 -6.15
C SER A 24 -13.41 3.45 -7.50
N ARG A 25 -12.36 4.17 -7.91
CA ARG A 25 -11.63 3.92 -9.14
C ARG A 25 -10.13 4.09 -8.89
N VAL A 26 -9.35 3.11 -9.27
CA VAL A 26 -7.90 3.25 -9.30
C VAL A 26 -7.51 4.15 -10.47
N VAL A 27 -6.69 5.15 -10.20
CA VAL A 27 -6.21 6.12 -11.19
C VAL A 27 -4.72 5.96 -11.50
N CYS A 28 -3.95 5.25 -10.66
CA CYS A 28 -2.55 4.90 -10.89
C CYS A 28 -2.16 3.72 -10.02
N TYR A 29 -1.37 2.80 -10.57
CA TYR A 29 -0.66 1.74 -9.86
C TYR A 29 0.82 2.07 -9.83
N VAL A 30 1.50 1.79 -8.70
CA VAL A 30 2.96 1.83 -8.59
C VAL A 30 3.43 0.46 -8.14
N GLU A 31 4.17 -0.26 -9.01
CA GLU A 31 4.62 -1.62 -8.76
C GLU A 31 5.90 -1.90 -9.54
N ASN A 32 6.96 -2.38 -8.87
CA ASN A 32 8.24 -2.59 -9.51
C ASN A 32 8.53 -4.05 -9.89
N ASP A 33 7.82 -5.01 -9.32
CA ASP A 33 7.98 -6.40 -9.69
C ASP A 33 7.34 -6.69 -11.06
N SER A 34 8.16 -7.11 -12.01
CA SER A 34 7.71 -7.33 -13.39
C SER A 34 6.68 -8.47 -13.55
N TYR A 35 6.64 -9.43 -12.62
CA TYR A 35 5.61 -10.45 -12.59
C TYR A 35 4.27 -9.84 -12.14
N CYS A 36 4.29 -9.07 -11.04
CA CYS A 36 3.11 -8.37 -10.54
C CYS A 36 2.54 -7.41 -11.58
N GLN A 37 3.39 -6.63 -12.25
CA GLN A 37 2.98 -5.75 -13.35
C GLN A 37 2.24 -6.51 -14.47
N ARG A 38 2.76 -7.69 -14.88
CA ARG A 38 2.08 -8.51 -15.89
C ARG A 38 0.71 -9.02 -15.40
N VAL A 39 0.59 -9.36 -14.12
CA VAL A 39 -0.69 -9.75 -13.52
C VAL A 39 -1.66 -8.57 -13.51
N LEU A 40 -1.22 -7.38 -13.08
CA LEU A 40 -2.03 -6.15 -13.12
C LEU A 40 -2.54 -5.90 -14.53
N MET A 41 -1.66 -5.88 -15.54
CA MET A 41 -2.05 -5.69 -16.94
C MET A 41 -3.07 -6.74 -17.43
N ALA A 42 -2.92 -8.01 -17.02
CA ALA A 42 -3.87 -9.04 -17.35
C ALA A 42 -5.24 -8.78 -16.70
N ARG A 43 -5.27 -8.42 -15.42
CA ARG A 43 -6.52 -8.14 -14.68
C ARG A 43 -7.23 -6.88 -15.18
N ILE A 44 -6.46 -5.85 -15.57
CA ILE A 44 -6.99 -4.63 -16.23
C ILE A 44 -7.67 -5.04 -17.55
N ARG A 45 -6.97 -5.78 -18.40
CA ARG A 45 -7.51 -6.26 -19.68
C ARG A 45 -8.77 -7.12 -19.52
N ASP A 46 -8.80 -7.95 -18.48
CA ASP A 46 -9.94 -8.82 -18.18
C ASP A 46 -11.11 -8.08 -17.49
N GLY A 47 -10.95 -6.78 -17.19
CA GLY A 47 -11.97 -5.92 -16.57
C GLY A 47 -12.17 -6.13 -15.07
N TRP A 48 -11.24 -6.82 -14.39
CA TRP A 48 -11.27 -6.98 -12.93
C TRP A 48 -10.71 -5.79 -12.20
N LEU A 49 -9.72 -5.12 -12.77
CA LEU A 49 -9.10 -3.90 -12.24
C LEU A 49 -9.39 -2.73 -13.17
N ASP A 50 -9.31 -1.52 -12.61
CA ASP A 50 -9.53 -0.30 -13.38
C ASP A 50 -8.39 -0.07 -14.38
N ASP A 51 -8.72 0.43 -15.56
CA ASP A 51 -7.76 0.82 -16.60
C ASP A 51 -7.04 2.10 -16.17
N ALA A 52 -5.81 1.93 -15.67
CA ALA A 52 -4.97 3.00 -15.17
C ALA A 52 -3.48 2.69 -15.44
N PRO A 53 -2.63 3.72 -15.55
CA PRO A 53 -1.20 3.53 -15.78
C PRO A 53 -0.53 2.80 -14.62
N ILE A 54 0.52 2.02 -14.95
CA ILE A 54 1.40 1.37 -14.00
C ILE A 54 2.75 2.07 -14.05
N TRP A 55 3.19 2.65 -12.93
CA TRP A 55 4.53 3.20 -12.74
C TRP A 55 5.45 2.15 -12.11
N ASP A 56 6.69 2.06 -12.56
CA ASP A 56 7.60 0.95 -12.25
C ASP A 56 8.49 1.15 -11.00
N ASP A 57 8.65 2.37 -10.50
CA ASP A 57 9.52 2.61 -9.35
C ASP A 57 8.94 3.68 -8.39
N LEU A 58 8.61 3.23 -7.18
CA LEU A 58 8.11 4.09 -6.10
C LEU A 58 9.07 5.25 -5.79
N LYS A 59 10.39 5.04 -5.92
CA LYS A 59 11.42 6.05 -5.60
C LYS A 59 11.45 7.20 -6.59
N THR A 60 11.10 6.93 -7.85
CA THR A 60 11.07 7.93 -8.91
C THR A 60 9.70 8.56 -9.14
N PHE A 61 8.67 8.02 -8.46
CA PHE A 61 7.30 8.52 -8.60
C PHE A 61 7.16 9.94 -8.03
N ASP A 62 6.68 10.88 -8.84
CA ASP A 62 6.40 12.26 -8.43
C ASP A 62 4.92 12.41 -8.00
N GLY A 63 4.67 12.35 -6.69
CA GLY A 63 3.33 12.49 -6.11
C GLY A 63 2.74 13.90 -6.24
N ARG A 64 3.56 14.96 -6.41
CA ARG A 64 3.12 16.36 -6.45
C ARG A 64 2.16 16.63 -7.60
N LEU A 65 2.32 15.92 -8.73
CA LEU A 65 1.45 16.04 -9.90
C LEU A 65 0.03 15.49 -9.65
N TRP A 66 -0.16 14.74 -8.57
CA TRP A 66 -1.41 14.08 -8.20
C TRP A 66 -2.16 14.78 -7.06
N ARG A 67 -1.60 15.87 -6.54
CA ARG A 67 -2.21 16.63 -5.43
C ARG A 67 -3.62 17.09 -5.79
N GLY A 68 -4.59 16.75 -4.93
CA GLY A 68 -6.00 17.06 -5.12
C GLY A 68 -6.73 16.22 -6.17
N CYS A 69 -6.07 15.21 -6.75
CA CYS A 69 -6.67 14.30 -7.73
C CYS A 69 -6.96 12.91 -7.15
N VAL A 70 -6.44 12.60 -5.96
CA VAL A 70 -6.50 11.30 -5.31
C VAL A 70 -7.13 11.45 -3.94
N ASP A 71 -8.15 10.65 -3.67
CA ASP A 71 -8.87 10.65 -2.40
C ASP A 71 -8.29 9.62 -1.43
N ILE A 72 -7.83 8.48 -1.95
CA ILE A 72 -7.29 7.35 -1.16
C ILE A 72 -5.92 6.93 -1.70
N ILE A 73 -4.94 6.76 -0.84
CA ILE A 73 -3.75 5.96 -1.13
C ILE A 73 -3.90 4.60 -0.46
N SER A 74 -3.83 3.49 -1.24
CA SER A 74 -3.67 2.12 -0.75
C SER A 74 -2.21 1.70 -0.87
N SER A 75 -1.69 0.94 0.12
CA SER A 75 -0.32 0.41 0.04
C SER A 75 -0.14 -0.84 0.90
N GLY A 76 0.33 -1.93 0.28
CA GLY A 76 0.90 -3.10 0.94
C GLY A 76 2.43 -3.07 0.88
N PHE A 77 3.07 -2.06 1.49
CA PHE A 77 4.50 -1.86 1.37
C PHE A 77 5.30 -2.95 2.11
N PRO A 78 6.41 -3.45 1.53
CA PRO A 78 7.19 -4.53 2.14
C PRO A 78 7.82 -4.11 3.47
N CYS A 79 7.65 -4.97 4.49
CA CYS A 79 8.22 -4.81 5.83
C CYS A 79 9.25 -5.91 6.11
N GLN A 80 10.20 -6.11 5.20
CA GLN A 80 11.22 -7.17 5.35
C GLN A 80 12.14 -7.00 6.57
N PRO A 81 12.43 -5.77 7.08
CA PRO A 81 13.16 -5.61 8.34
C PRO A 81 12.47 -6.23 9.56
N ALA A 82 11.14 -6.38 9.52
CA ALA A 82 10.33 -6.94 10.59
C ALA A 82 10.04 -8.43 10.41
N SER A 83 10.37 -9.04 9.25
CA SER A 83 10.10 -10.45 9.02
C SER A 83 11.06 -11.34 9.84
N VAL A 84 10.54 -12.44 10.37
CA VAL A 84 11.28 -13.42 11.21
C VAL A 84 12.49 -14.02 10.48
N ALA A 85 12.50 -14.00 9.14
CA ALA A 85 13.56 -14.55 8.29
C ALA A 85 14.68 -13.55 7.92
N GLY A 86 14.57 -12.25 8.30
CA GLY A 86 15.54 -11.22 7.95
C GLY A 86 16.47 -10.85 9.11
N ARG A 87 17.68 -10.34 8.80
CA ARG A 87 18.51 -9.63 9.78
C ARG A 87 17.76 -8.36 10.17
N ARG A 88 17.45 -8.19 11.47
CA ARG A 88 16.72 -7.02 12.01
C ARG A 88 17.52 -5.73 11.84
N ALA A 89 17.56 -5.17 10.63
CA ALA A 89 18.26 -3.91 10.33
C ALA A 89 17.40 -2.67 10.64
N GLY A 90 16.11 -2.86 11.01
CA GLY A 90 15.18 -1.78 11.34
C GLY A 90 15.02 -0.76 10.21
N VAL A 91 14.89 0.51 10.58
CA VAL A 91 14.70 1.64 9.63
C VAL A 91 15.88 1.88 8.68
N ARG A 92 17.03 1.22 8.90
CA ARG A 92 18.23 1.32 8.05
C ARG A 92 18.28 0.27 6.93
N ASP A 93 17.27 -0.62 6.85
CA ASP A 93 17.21 -1.61 5.77
C ASP A 93 16.79 -0.93 4.46
N LEU A 94 17.57 -1.13 3.40
CA LEU A 94 17.29 -0.57 2.07
C LEU A 94 15.96 -1.07 1.46
N ARG A 95 15.38 -2.13 2.03
CA ARG A 95 14.07 -2.69 1.65
C ARG A 95 12.91 -2.07 2.41
N TRP A 96 13.19 -1.14 3.34
CA TRP A 96 12.21 -0.36 4.05
C TRP A 96 11.69 0.76 3.15
N LEU A 97 10.53 0.56 2.52
CA LEU A 97 9.96 1.50 1.55
C LEU A 97 9.03 2.55 2.17
N TRP A 98 8.80 2.50 3.47
CA TRP A 98 7.94 3.48 4.14
C TRP A 98 8.35 4.94 3.88
N PRO A 99 9.62 5.33 3.89
CA PRO A 99 10.01 6.72 3.62
C PRO A 99 9.53 7.22 2.25
N ASP A 100 9.52 6.35 1.23
CA ASP A 100 9.03 6.69 -0.10
C ASP A 100 7.50 6.76 -0.12
N VAL A 101 6.81 5.84 0.56
CA VAL A 101 5.35 5.86 0.74
C VAL A 101 4.93 7.14 1.46
N ALA A 102 5.57 7.48 2.60
CA ALA A 102 5.28 8.69 3.36
C ALA A 102 5.54 9.98 2.56
N ARG A 103 6.61 9.99 1.74
CA ARG A 103 6.88 11.09 0.81
C ARG A 103 5.72 11.28 -0.16
N ILE A 104 5.25 10.20 -0.78
CA ILE A 104 4.15 10.26 -1.75
C ILE A 104 2.85 10.67 -1.05
N ILE A 105 2.54 10.14 0.13
CA ILE A 105 1.38 10.58 0.93
C ILE A 105 1.43 12.09 1.18
N ARG A 106 2.58 12.62 1.58
CA ARG A 106 2.78 14.06 1.83
C ARG A 106 2.62 14.90 0.55
N ASP A 107 3.14 14.39 -0.56
CA ASP A 107 3.08 15.07 -1.87
C ASP A 107 1.65 15.11 -2.41
N VAL A 108 0.94 14.00 -2.37
CA VAL A 108 -0.44 13.83 -2.89
C VAL A 108 -1.45 14.48 -1.96
N GLY A 109 -1.35 14.30 -0.63
CA GLY A 109 -2.28 14.78 0.37
C GLY A 109 -3.67 14.13 0.25
N PRO A 110 -3.79 12.79 0.22
CA PRO A 110 -5.09 12.12 0.11
C PRO A 110 -5.92 12.33 1.39
N GLU A 111 -7.24 12.16 1.30
CA GLU A 111 -8.12 12.20 2.48
C GLU A 111 -7.92 10.95 3.36
N TYR A 112 -7.69 9.79 2.73
CA TYR A 112 -7.52 8.51 3.43
C TYR A 112 -6.25 7.78 2.98
N CYS A 113 -5.63 7.06 3.93
CA CYS A 113 -4.57 6.10 3.66
C CYS A 113 -5.03 4.71 4.13
N PHE A 114 -5.07 3.74 3.23
CA PHE A 114 -5.36 2.34 3.54
C PHE A 114 -4.08 1.52 3.42
N LEU A 115 -3.47 1.20 4.56
CA LEU A 115 -2.15 0.60 4.64
C LEU A 115 -2.25 -0.83 5.16
N GLU A 116 -1.59 -1.77 4.51
CA GLU A 116 -1.50 -3.17 4.92
C GLU A 116 -0.05 -3.53 5.22
N ASN A 117 0.15 -4.36 6.24
CA ASN A 117 1.46 -4.91 6.55
C ASN A 117 1.33 -6.21 7.38
N VAL A 118 2.44 -6.91 7.59
CA VAL A 118 2.48 -8.09 8.43
C VAL A 118 2.42 -7.74 9.93
N PRO A 119 1.80 -8.59 10.81
CA PRO A 119 1.70 -8.29 12.25
C PRO A 119 3.02 -7.99 12.94
N GLY A 120 4.12 -8.57 12.45
CA GLY A 120 5.47 -8.32 12.99
C GLY A 120 5.92 -6.85 12.97
N ILE A 121 5.22 -5.96 12.27
CA ILE A 121 5.51 -4.52 12.33
C ILE A 121 5.16 -3.94 13.71
N LEU A 122 4.16 -4.51 14.41
CA LEU A 122 3.68 -4.03 15.71
C LEU A 122 4.72 -4.20 16.83
N ASP A 123 5.60 -5.20 16.69
CA ASP A 123 6.57 -5.59 17.72
C ASP A 123 7.90 -4.82 17.62
N ASN A 124 7.97 -3.75 16.84
CA ASN A 124 9.19 -3.01 16.61
C ASN A 124 8.98 -1.50 16.46
N GLU A 125 10.09 -0.77 16.41
CA GLU A 125 10.12 0.69 16.25
C GLU A 125 9.52 1.20 14.92
N LEU A 126 9.35 0.32 13.93
CA LEU A 126 8.86 0.69 12.59
C LEU A 126 7.40 1.15 12.64
N PHE A 127 6.57 0.49 13.46
CA PHE A 127 5.18 0.90 13.62
C PHE A 127 5.06 2.29 14.24
N GLY A 128 5.87 2.56 15.28
CA GLY A 128 5.94 3.89 15.88
C GLY A 128 6.38 4.98 14.89
N ALA A 129 7.33 4.65 13.99
CA ALA A 129 7.77 5.56 12.95
C ALA A 129 6.64 5.86 11.94
N VAL A 130 5.90 4.83 11.51
CA VAL A 130 4.74 4.98 10.61
C VAL A 130 3.69 5.89 11.23
N LEU A 131 3.27 5.59 12.46
CA LEU A 131 2.25 6.39 13.17
C LEU A 131 2.71 7.83 13.40
N GLY A 132 3.97 8.03 13.80
CA GLY A 132 4.54 9.35 14.04
C GLY A 132 4.56 10.22 12.78
N GLU A 133 4.94 9.64 11.63
CA GLU A 133 4.92 10.39 10.36
C GLU A 133 3.49 10.68 9.89
N LEU A 134 2.55 9.73 10.00
CA LEU A 134 1.14 9.98 9.67
C LEU A 134 0.55 11.09 10.54
N ALA A 135 0.78 11.05 11.86
CA ALA A 135 0.34 12.09 12.78
C ALA A 135 0.95 13.45 12.44
N SER A 136 2.23 13.49 12.03
CA SER A 136 2.89 14.73 11.61
C SER A 136 2.29 15.36 10.36
N MET A 137 1.62 14.55 9.53
CA MET A 137 0.88 14.97 8.34
C MET A 137 -0.60 15.28 8.62
N GLY A 138 -1.05 15.11 9.89
CA GLY A 138 -2.42 15.42 10.32
C GLY A 138 -3.40 14.24 10.22
N TYR A 139 -2.92 13.02 10.00
CA TYR A 139 -3.79 11.83 9.97
C TYR A 139 -4.01 11.25 11.36
N ASP A 140 -5.25 10.90 11.66
CA ASP A 140 -5.60 9.98 12.74
C ASP A 140 -5.53 8.54 12.22
N ALA A 141 -5.02 7.61 13.04
CA ALA A 141 -4.83 6.22 12.63
C ALA A 141 -5.69 5.27 13.47
N GLN A 142 -6.30 4.30 12.78
CA GLN A 142 -6.93 3.13 13.38
C GLN A 142 -6.27 1.88 12.79
N TRP A 143 -6.00 0.88 13.61
CA TRP A 143 -5.37 -0.35 13.16
C TRP A 143 -5.97 -1.58 13.85
N GLY A 144 -5.78 -2.75 13.25
CA GLY A 144 -6.17 -4.05 13.79
C GLY A 144 -5.43 -5.18 13.09
N VAL A 145 -5.38 -6.34 13.72
CA VAL A 145 -4.85 -7.57 13.12
C VAL A 145 -6.02 -8.40 12.64
N PHE A 146 -5.97 -8.79 11.37
CA PHE A 146 -7.02 -9.58 10.72
C PHE A 146 -6.41 -10.86 10.14
N SER A 147 -6.93 -11.99 10.57
CA SER A 147 -6.52 -13.28 10.02
C SER A 147 -7.32 -13.62 8.77
N ALA A 148 -6.67 -14.21 7.77
CA ALA A 148 -7.35 -14.69 6.56
C ALA A 148 -8.46 -15.71 6.90
N ALA A 149 -8.28 -16.53 7.95
CA ALA A 149 -9.27 -17.48 8.43
C ALA A 149 -10.55 -16.80 8.92
N THR A 150 -10.47 -15.64 9.56
CA THR A 150 -11.67 -14.89 10.01
C THR A 150 -12.48 -14.32 8.84
N SER A 151 -11.85 -14.22 7.66
CA SER A 151 -12.49 -13.83 6.41
C SER A 151 -12.92 -15.03 5.56
N GLY A 152 -12.88 -16.26 6.11
CA GLY A 152 -13.34 -17.47 5.44
C GLY A 152 -12.29 -18.20 4.59
N ALA A 153 -11.03 -17.77 4.60
CA ALA A 153 -9.98 -18.48 3.89
C ALA A 153 -9.60 -19.79 4.62
N PRO A 154 -9.22 -20.88 3.89
CA PRO A 154 -8.88 -22.17 4.49
C PRO A 154 -7.46 -22.22 5.09
N HIS A 155 -6.90 -21.11 5.49
CA HIS A 155 -5.57 -20.99 6.08
C HIS A 155 -5.52 -19.83 7.09
N ILE A 156 -4.60 -19.95 8.06
CA ILE A 156 -4.28 -18.90 9.01
C ILE A 156 -3.14 -18.08 8.39
N ARG A 157 -3.42 -16.86 8.00
CA ARG A 157 -2.43 -15.86 7.61
C ARG A 157 -2.85 -14.53 8.26
N GLU A 158 -1.95 -14.00 9.04
CA GLU A 158 -2.07 -12.71 9.70
C GLU A 158 -1.13 -11.72 9.04
#